data_0d9145bdc1e1933723350f5701c9e857
#
_entry.id   0d9145bdc1e1933723350f5701c9e857
#
_cell.length_a   1.000
_cell.length_b   1.000
_cell.length_c   1.000
_cell.angle_alpha   90.00
_cell.angle_beta   90.00
_cell.angle_gamma   90.00
#
_symmetry.space_group_name_H-M   'P 1'
#
loop_
_entity.id
_entity.type
_entity.pdbx_description
1 polymer ?
#
loop_
_entity_poly.entity_id
_entity_poly.type
_entity_poly.pdbx_seq_one_letter_code
_entity_poly.pdbx_strand_id
1 'polypeptide(L)'
;MERTDIRGNNSNTDQIRCIEKTEPDYPQKMKQYTSMPAKLYVKGCLPDPDRRTVAVIGARMCSPYGRIQAFRYAKTLSLAGVQIISGLALGIDAESHKGALEGSMPTFAVLGSGVDICYPKTNRKLYERILWENGGIISEYSPGSEPAAW
;
A
#
# COMPACT_ATOMS: atom_id res chain seq x y z
N MET A 1 -23.41 3.66 26.26
CA MET A 1 -22.65 4.50 25.32
C MET A 1 -22.41 3.64 24.08
N GLU A 2 -23.33 3.75 23.12
CA GLU A 2 -23.39 2.89 21.92
C GLU A 2 -22.25 3.21 20.98
N ARG A 3 -21.49 2.20 20.61
CA ARG A 3 -20.54 2.29 19.48
C ARG A 3 -21.37 2.25 18.20
N THR A 4 -21.47 3.38 17.55
CA THR A 4 -22.06 3.48 16.21
C THR A 4 -21.19 2.69 15.24
N ASP A 5 -21.76 1.58 14.75
CA ASP A 5 -21.17 0.68 13.76
C ASP A 5 -21.23 1.39 12.39
N ILE A 6 -20.16 2.09 12.02
CA ILE A 6 -20.02 2.67 10.69
C ILE A 6 -19.51 1.56 9.76
N ARG A 7 -20.38 0.60 9.47
CA ARG A 7 -20.18 -0.36 8.38
C ARG A 7 -20.52 0.32 7.06
N GLY A 8 -19.61 1.17 6.59
CA GLY A 8 -19.62 1.61 5.20
C GLY A 8 -19.39 0.39 4.31
N ASN A 9 -20.37 0.11 3.46
CA ASN A 9 -20.41 -0.96 2.48
C ASN A 9 -19.24 -0.78 1.50
N ASN A 10 -18.11 -1.48 1.71
CA ASN A 10 -16.88 -1.35 0.93
C ASN A 10 -16.97 -2.21 -0.36
N SER A 11 -17.96 -1.92 -1.20
CA SER A 11 -18.12 -2.55 -2.53
C SER A 11 -16.99 -2.22 -3.51
N ASN A 12 -16.03 -1.38 -3.12
CA ASN A 12 -14.95 -0.89 -4.00
C ASN A 12 -13.63 -1.65 -3.84
N THR A 13 -13.52 -2.56 -2.85
CA THR A 13 -12.25 -3.27 -2.57
C THR A 13 -11.92 -4.39 -3.55
N ASP A 14 -12.90 -4.88 -4.31
CA ASP A 14 -12.70 -5.96 -5.27
C ASP A 14 -12.49 -5.48 -6.71
N GLN A 15 -12.87 -4.24 -7.01
CA GLN A 15 -12.72 -3.68 -8.34
C GLN A 15 -11.30 -3.16 -8.56
N ILE A 16 -10.65 -3.61 -9.63
CA ILE A 16 -9.38 -3.06 -10.10
C ILE A 16 -9.68 -1.90 -11.05
N ARG A 17 -9.12 -0.73 -10.76
CA ARG A 17 -9.18 0.45 -11.63
C ARG A 17 -7.88 0.59 -12.40
N CYS A 18 -7.97 0.93 -13.69
CA CYS A 18 -6.84 1.37 -14.49
C CYS A 18 -6.94 2.89 -14.61
N ILE A 19 -5.90 3.61 -14.20
CA ILE A 19 -5.87 5.08 -14.20
C ILE A 19 -4.75 5.52 -15.13
N GLU A 20 -5.10 6.21 -16.21
CA GLU A 20 -4.13 6.73 -17.18
C GLU A 20 -3.50 8.05 -16.67
N LYS A 21 -2.25 8.31 -17.07
CA LYS A 21 -1.49 9.52 -16.66
C LYS A 21 -2.20 10.82 -17.04
N THR A 22 -3.08 10.80 -18.05
CA THR A 22 -3.88 11.91 -18.50
C THR A 22 -5.10 12.19 -17.63
N GLU A 23 -5.57 11.19 -16.85
CA GLU A 23 -6.77 11.30 -16.04
C GLU A 23 -6.58 12.18 -14.80
N PRO A 24 -7.64 12.82 -14.29
CA PRO A 24 -7.59 13.64 -13.08
C PRO A 24 -7.13 12.87 -11.84
N ASP A 25 -7.56 11.61 -11.72
CA ASP A 25 -7.28 10.74 -10.57
C ASP A 25 -5.84 10.24 -10.51
N TYR A 26 -5.06 10.42 -11.59
CA TYR A 26 -3.65 10.06 -11.56
C TYR A 26 -2.88 10.98 -10.58
N PRO A 27 -2.03 10.43 -9.68
CA PRO A 27 -1.35 11.22 -8.66
C PRO A 27 -0.57 12.41 -9.24
N GLN A 28 -0.98 13.63 -8.89
CA GLN A 28 -0.41 14.85 -9.48
C GLN A 28 1.10 14.97 -9.26
N LYS A 29 1.59 14.53 -8.09
CA LYS A 29 3.03 14.51 -7.80
C LYS A 29 3.83 13.62 -8.75
N MET A 30 3.20 12.60 -9.34
CA MET A 30 3.84 11.71 -10.31
C MET A 30 3.77 12.26 -11.74
N LYS A 31 2.73 13.02 -12.09
CA LYS A 31 2.53 13.57 -13.45
C LYS A 31 3.71 14.42 -13.94
N GLN A 32 4.38 15.12 -13.04
CA GLN A 32 5.50 16.02 -13.37
C GLN A 32 6.78 15.30 -13.81
N TYR A 33 6.86 13.98 -13.60
CA TYR A 33 8.04 13.19 -13.98
C TYR A 33 7.74 12.36 -15.23
N THR A 34 8.59 12.47 -16.24
CA THR A 34 8.44 11.74 -17.51
C THR A 34 8.63 10.24 -17.34
N SER A 35 9.47 9.83 -16.39
CA SER A 35 9.76 8.41 -16.08
C SER A 35 8.63 7.68 -15.36
N MET A 36 7.59 8.38 -14.92
CA MET A 36 6.47 7.71 -14.25
C MET A 36 5.59 6.94 -15.23
N PRO A 37 5.02 5.81 -14.80
CA PRO A 37 4.20 4.94 -15.64
C PRO A 37 3.06 5.69 -16.34
N ALA A 38 2.76 5.30 -17.59
CA ALA A 38 1.63 5.85 -18.32
C ALA A 38 0.27 5.44 -17.74
N LYS A 39 0.24 4.31 -17.02
CA LYS A 39 -0.96 3.74 -16.38
C LYS A 39 -0.61 3.22 -15.00
N LEU A 40 -1.57 3.33 -14.08
CA LEU A 40 -1.54 2.70 -12.78
C LEU A 40 -2.76 1.80 -12.63
N TYR A 41 -2.53 0.58 -12.17
CA TYR A 41 -3.59 -0.31 -11.72
C TYR A 41 -3.72 -0.19 -10.22
N VAL A 42 -4.94 -0.05 -9.74
CA VAL A 42 -5.23 0.23 -8.32
C VAL A 42 -6.36 -0.67 -7.85
N LYS A 43 -6.12 -1.37 -6.76
CA LYS A 43 -7.15 -2.07 -6.00
C LYS A 43 -7.26 -1.41 -4.62
N GLY A 44 -8.47 -1.03 -4.22
CA GLY A 44 -8.69 -0.19 -3.04
C GLY A 44 -8.48 1.30 -3.33
N CYS A 45 -7.82 2.02 -2.43
CA CYS A 45 -7.64 3.47 -2.49
C CYS A 45 -6.26 3.89 -2.98
N LEU A 46 -6.14 5.12 -3.49
CA LEU A 46 -4.87 5.82 -3.64
C LEU A 46 -4.55 6.59 -2.34
N PRO A 47 -3.26 6.90 -2.10
CA PRO A 47 -2.88 7.81 -1.02
C PRO A 47 -3.59 9.16 -1.17
N ASP A 48 -4.03 9.72 -0.06
CA ASP A 48 -4.58 11.07 0.00
C ASP A 48 -3.48 12.09 -0.38
N PRO A 49 -3.65 12.89 -1.44
CA PRO A 49 -2.65 13.82 -1.93
C PRO A 49 -2.32 14.96 -0.95
N ASP A 50 -3.25 15.28 -0.04
CA ASP A 50 -3.11 16.36 0.93
C ASP A 50 -2.34 15.91 2.18
N ARG A 51 -2.05 14.62 2.31
CA ARG A 51 -1.29 14.06 3.42
C ARG A 51 0.15 13.77 3.05
N ARG A 52 1.00 13.83 4.06
CA ARG A 52 2.40 13.40 3.91
C ARG A 52 2.46 11.90 3.73
N THR A 53 3.36 11.47 2.87
CA THR A 53 3.58 10.06 2.54
C THR A 53 5.06 9.74 2.68
N VAL A 54 5.38 8.62 3.33
CA VAL A 54 6.75 8.14 3.53
C VAL A 54 6.85 6.71 3.03
N ALA A 55 7.86 6.43 2.19
CA ALA A 55 8.21 5.07 1.82
C ALA A 55 9.11 4.45 2.88
N VAL A 56 8.74 3.27 3.40
CA VAL A 56 9.56 2.48 4.32
C VAL A 56 9.86 1.16 3.64
N ILE A 57 11.07 1.00 3.17
CA ILE A 57 11.52 -0.17 2.39
C ILE A 57 12.83 -0.72 2.96
N GLY A 58 13.10 -2.00 2.71
CA GLY A 58 14.36 -2.59 3.14
C GLY A 58 14.51 -4.08 2.87
N ALA A 59 15.44 -4.71 3.56
CA ALA A 59 15.82 -6.09 3.32
C ALA A 59 14.68 -7.08 3.57
N ARG A 60 14.53 -8.05 2.66
CA ARG A 60 13.62 -9.19 2.84
C ARG A 60 14.04 -10.08 4.00
N MET A 61 15.34 -10.29 4.16
CA MET A 61 15.98 -11.00 5.28
C MET A 61 16.60 -9.97 6.24
N CYS A 62 15.77 -9.33 7.01
CA CYS A 62 16.22 -8.33 7.98
C CYS A 62 16.44 -8.94 9.37
N SER A 63 17.29 -8.29 10.16
CA SER A 63 17.52 -8.66 11.56
C SER A 63 16.28 -8.47 12.43
N PRO A 64 16.19 -9.13 13.60
CA PRO A 64 15.11 -8.85 14.56
C PRO A 64 15.01 -7.38 14.94
N TYR A 65 16.13 -6.71 15.11
CA TYR A 65 16.19 -5.27 15.35
C TYR A 65 15.55 -4.48 14.19
N GLY A 66 15.89 -4.80 12.94
CA GLY A 66 15.30 -4.15 11.76
C GLY A 66 13.77 -4.29 11.71
N ARG A 67 13.25 -5.49 12.01
CA ARG A 67 11.79 -5.74 12.10
C ARG A 67 11.12 -4.84 13.12
N ILE A 68 11.68 -4.79 14.34
CA ILE A 68 11.13 -3.97 15.43
C ILE A 68 11.14 -2.48 15.04
N GLN A 69 12.25 -2.00 14.46
CA GLN A 69 12.35 -0.60 14.08
C GLN A 69 11.41 -0.23 12.93
N ALA A 70 11.30 -1.07 11.89
CA ALA A 70 10.36 -0.84 10.79
C ALA A 70 8.92 -0.72 11.29
N PHE A 71 8.49 -1.65 12.15
CA PHE A 71 7.18 -1.61 12.77
C PHE A 71 6.98 -0.33 13.60
N ARG A 72 7.92 -0.01 14.51
CA ARG A 72 7.83 1.15 15.40
C ARG A 72 7.77 2.48 14.64
N TYR A 73 8.68 2.68 13.67
CA TYR A 73 8.70 3.91 12.87
C TYR A 73 7.43 4.06 12.05
N ALA A 74 6.97 3.01 11.38
CA ALA A 74 5.76 3.06 10.60
C ALA A 74 4.53 3.36 11.47
N LYS A 75 4.43 2.73 12.66
CA LYS A 75 3.36 3.01 13.63
C LYS A 75 3.39 4.46 14.12
N THR A 76 4.56 4.96 14.52
CA THR A 76 4.71 6.33 15.01
C THR A 76 4.37 7.36 13.95
N LEU A 77 4.83 7.15 12.71
CA LEU A 77 4.50 8.01 11.57
C LEU A 77 3.00 7.98 11.27
N SER A 78 2.41 6.80 11.26
CA SER A 78 0.97 6.64 11.03
C SER A 78 0.14 7.35 12.11
N LEU A 79 0.51 7.24 13.39
CA LEU A 79 -0.13 7.98 14.49
C LEU A 79 0.02 9.50 14.34
N ALA A 80 1.09 9.96 13.70
CA ALA A 80 1.33 11.37 13.38
C ALA A 80 0.61 11.83 12.09
N GLY A 81 -0.28 11.01 11.50
CA GLY A 81 -1.04 11.36 10.31
C GLY A 81 -0.27 11.18 8.99
N VAL A 82 0.85 10.47 8.99
CA VAL A 82 1.66 10.19 7.80
C VAL A 82 1.25 8.85 7.19
N GLN A 83 0.99 8.83 5.91
CA GLN A 83 0.68 7.61 5.15
C GLN A 83 1.97 6.83 4.85
N ILE A 84 1.93 5.51 5.03
CA ILE A 84 3.08 4.66 4.74
C ILE A 84 2.87 3.95 3.40
N ILE A 85 3.90 3.99 2.55
CA ILE A 85 3.99 3.20 1.33
C ILE A 85 5.12 2.18 1.49
N SER A 86 4.90 0.95 1.01
CA SER A 86 5.94 -0.08 0.95
C SER A 86 5.65 -1.10 -0.14
N GLY A 87 6.51 -2.11 -0.34
CA GLY A 87 6.41 -3.06 -1.45
C GLY A 87 5.71 -4.38 -1.12
N LEU A 88 5.18 -4.55 0.08
CA LEU A 88 4.56 -5.79 0.56
C LEU A 88 5.52 -7.02 0.55
N ALA A 89 6.81 -6.83 0.37
CA ALA A 89 7.79 -7.90 0.43
C ALA A 89 7.94 -8.47 1.87
N LEU A 90 8.69 -9.57 2.01
CA LEU A 90 9.09 -10.06 3.33
C LEU A 90 9.96 -9.03 4.06
N GLY A 91 10.08 -9.17 5.37
CA GLY A 91 10.99 -8.37 6.18
C GLY A 91 10.50 -6.96 6.44
N ILE A 92 11.31 -5.96 6.11
CA ILE A 92 11.05 -4.54 6.45
C ILE A 92 9.70 -4.07 5.90
N ASP A 93 9.38 -4.39 4.66
CA ASP A 93 8.15 -3.96 4.01
C ASP A 93 6.90 -4.46 4.75
N ALA A 94 6.85 -5.76 5.03
CA ALA A 94 5.73 -6.35 5.76
C ALA A 94 5.58 -5.76 7.17
N GLU A 95 6.69 -5.57 7.90
CA GLU A 95 6.64 -4.99 9.23
C GLU A 95 6.22 -3.52 9.22
N SER A 96 6.59 -2.77 8.17
CA SER A 96 6.16 -1.39 7.98
C SER A 96 4.65 -1.29 7.78
N HIS A 97 4.08 -2.14 6.92
CA HIS A 97 2.62 -2.19 6.75
C HIS A 97 1.90 -2.56 8.04
N LYS A 98 2.40 -3.59 8.76
CA LYS A 98 1.83 -3.98 10.07
C LYS A 98 1.86 -2.82 11.06
N GLY A 99 3.00 -2.12 11.14
CA GLY A 99 3.13 -0.97 12.02
C GLY A 99 2.16 0.16 11.65
N ALA A 100 2.04 0.49 10.37
CA ALA A 100 1.12 1.52 9.89
C ALA A 100 -0.34 1.20 10.24
N LEU A 101 -0.76 -0.06 10.06
CA LEU A 101 -2.11 -0.54 10.40
C LEU A 101 -2.40 -0.54 11.92
N GLU A 102 -1.38 -0.52 12.77
CA GLU A 102 -1.52 -0.31 14.23
C GLU A 102 -1.51 1.19 14.61
N GLY A 103 -1.42 2.06 13.63
CA GLY A 103 -1.56 3.51 13.77
C GLY A 103 -2.97 3.99 13.48
N SER A 104 -3.09 5.16 12.86
CA SER A 104 -4.36 5.79 12.53
C SER A 104 -4.55 6.05 11.03
N MET A 105 -3.51 5.81 10.22
CA MET A 105 -3.54 6.08 8.78
C MET A 105 -3.51 4.78 7.98
N PRO A 106 -4.19 4.75 6.82
CA PRO A 106 -4.07 3.65 5.88
C PRO A 106 -2.65 3.54 5.33
N THR A 107 -2.31 2.35 4.82
CA THR A 107 -1.04 2.08 4.16
C THR A 107 -1.25 1.55 2.75
N PHE A 108 -0.26 1.73 1.87
CA PHE A 108 -0.38 1.45 0.45
C PHE A 108 0.78 0.59 -0.03
N ALA A 109 0.47 -0.50 -0.71
CA ALA A 109 1.47 -1.40 -1.25
C ALA A 109 1.68 -1.12 -2.74
N VAL A 110 2.94 -0.93 -3.15
CA VAL A 110 3.34 -0.80 -4.56
C VAL A 110 4.02 -2.10 -4.98
N LEU A 111 3.40 -2.82 -5.92
CA LEU A 111 3.82 -4.16 -6.30
C LEU A 111 4.60 -4.17 -7.62
N GLY A 112 5.55 -5.10 -7.73
CA GLY A 112 6.21 -5.47 -8.97
C GLY A 112 5.49 -6.63 -9.72
N SER A 113 4.18 -6.79 -9.50
CA SER A 113 3.29 -7.75 -10.13
C SER A 113 1.93 -7.12 -10.35
N GLY A 114 0.98 -7.80 -10.99
CA GLY A 114 -0.40 -7.35 -11.04
C GLY A 114 -0.98 -7.14 -9.63
N VAL A 115 -1.88 -6.17 -9.48
CA VAL A 115 -2.50 -5.84 -8.18
C VAL A 115 -3.37 -6.97 -7.62
N ASP A 116 -3.77 -7.91 -8.43
CA ASP A 116 -4.53 -9.13 -8.08
C ASP A 116 -3.63 -10.29 -7.60
N ILE A 117 -2.31 -10.14 -7.74
CA ILE A 117 -1.35 -11.17 -7.36
C ILE A 117 -0.67 -10.79 -6.04
N CYS A 118 -0.99 -11.51 -4.97
CA CYS A 118 -0.30 -11.35 -3.70
C CYS A 118 1.01 -12.15 -3.69
N TYR A 119 2.13 -11.46 -3.75
CA TYR A 119 3.45 -12.04 -3.63
C TYR A 119 4.29 -11.29 -2.57
N PRO A 120 4.91 -12.01 -1.60
CA PRO A 120 4.81 -13.46 -1.38
C PRO A 120 3.43 -13.88 -0.83
N LYS A 121 3.01 -15.11 -1.12
CA LYS A 121 1.70 -15.65 -0.68
C LYS A 121 1.53 -15.66 0.83
N THR A 122 2.63 -15.70 1.58
CA THR A 122 2.62 -15.63 3.06
C THR A 122 2.08 -14.29 3.59
N ASN A 123 2.13 -13.23 2.80
CA ASN A 123 1.61 -11.91 3.16
C ASN A 123 0.12 -11.73 2.79
N ARG A 124 -0.59 -12.80 2.40
CA ARG A 124 -2.00 -12.72 1.97
C ARG A 124 -2.91 -12.03 2.99
N LYS A 125 -2.78 -12.40 4.25
CA LYS A 125 -3.57 -11.76 5.33
C LYS A 125 -3.27 -10.27 5.49
N LEU A 126 -2.02 -9.89 5.30
CA LEU A 126 -1.61 -8.48 5.34
C LEU A 126 -2.15 -7.70 4.13
N TYR A 127 -2.08 -8.29 2.94
CA TYR A 127 -2.67 -7.75 1.71
C TYR A 127 -4.18 -7.46 1.89
N GLU A 128 -4.91 -8.43 2.42
CA GLU A 128 -6.36 -8.31 2.67
C GLU A 128 -6.64 -7.26 3.74
N ARG A 129 -5.84 -7.21 4.81
CA ARG A 129 -5.96 -6.23 5.88
C ARG A 129 -5.72 -4.79 5.37
N ILE A 130 -4.73 -4.58 4.49
CA ILE A 130 -4.48 -3.27 3.85
C ILE A 130 -5.74 -2.78 3.14
N LEU A 131 -6.37 -3.62 2.33
CA LEU A 131 -7.60 -3.27 1.61
C LEU A 131 -8.78 -3.03 2.56
N TRP A 132 -8.91 -3.87 3.58
CA TRP A 132 -9.98 -3.75 4.58
C TRP A 132 -9.91 -2.44 5.37
N GLU A 133 -8.72 -1.96 5.69
CA GLU A 133 -8.47 -0.73 6.46
C GLU A 133 -8.28 0.51 5.56
N ASN A 134 -9.00 0.56 4.42
CA ASN A 134 -9.01 1.68 3.47
C ASN A 134 -7.65 2.03 2.86
N GLY A 135 -6.73 1.10 2.82
CA GLY A 135 -5.49 1.20 2.08
C GLY A 135 -5.67 0.84 0.60
N GLY A 136 -4.57 0.64 -0.09
CA GLY A 136 -4.60 0.26 -1.49
C GLY A 136 -3.39 -0.52 -1.95
N ILE A 137 -3.60 -1.25 -3.03
CA ILE A 137 -2.58 -1.99 -3.76
C ILE A 137 -2.44 -1.33 -5.12
N ILE A 138 -1.23 -0.95 -5.47
CA ILE A 138 -0.92 -0.13 -6.65
C ILE A 138 0.16 -0.84 -7.47
N SER A 139 0.04 -0.81 -8.78
CA SER A 139 1.05 -1.36 -9.68
C SER A 139 1.04 -0.66 -11.02
N GLU A 140 2.19 -0.66 -11.71
CA GLU A 140 2.30 -0.32 -13.12
C GLU A 140 2.04 -1.52 -14.04
N TYR A 141 2.01 -2.74 -13.49
CA TYR A 141 1.80 -3.98 -14.22
C TYR A 141 0.32 -4.32 -14.32
N SER A 142 -0.10 -4.82 -15.49
CA SER A 142 -1.48 -5.26 -15.73
C SER A 142 -1.90 -6.38 -14.77
N PRO A 143 -3.20 -6.48 -14.43
CA PRO A 143 -3.71 -7.63 -13.69
C PRO A 143 -3.29 -8.95 -14.35
N GLY A 144 -2.97 -9.95 -13.55
CA GLY A 144 -2.44 -11.24 -13.99
C GLY A 144 -0.93 -11.26 -14.26
N SER A 145 -0.22 -10.11 -14.17
CA SER A 145 1.23 -10.08 -14.36
C SER A 145 1.94 -10.72 -13.18
N GLU A 146 2.64 -11.83 -13.42
CA GLU A 146 3.43 -12.51 -12.40
C GLU A 146 4.63 -11.65 -11.94
N PRO A 147 5.08 -11.79 -10.70
CA PRO A 147 6.26 -11.08 -10.21
C PRO A 147 7.50 -11.57 -10.96
N ALA A 148 8.32 -10.61 -11.40
CA ALA A 148 9.60 -10.95 -12.00
C ALA A 148 10.50 -11.65 -10.94
N ALA A 149 11.18 -12.72 -11.37
CA ALA A 149 12.22 -13.34 -10.54
C ALA A 149 13.43 -12.41 -10.51
N TRP A 150 13.80 -11.95 -9.29
CA TRP A 150 15.03 -11.18 -9.03
C TRP A 150 16.02 -12.02 -8.26
#